data_5aa71ef330feac0c9325b0d5c2421f4d
#
_entry.id   5aa71ef330feac0c9325b0d5c2421f4d
#
_cell.length_a   1.000
_cell.length_b   1.000
_cell.length_c   1.000
_cell.angle_alpha   90.00
_cell.angle_beta   90.00
_cell.angle_gamma   90.00
#
_symmetry.space_group_name_H-M   'P 1'
#
loop_
_entity.id
_entity.type
_entity.pdbx_description
1 polymer ?
#
loop_
_entity_poly.entity_id
_entity_poly.type
_entity_poly.pdbx_seq_one_letter_code
_entity_poly.pdbx_strand_id
1 'polypeptide(L)'
;MPSEEELLELLEEDPDDFMLRYGLGMEYFRGEKYADAVAAFEHTIRLQPDYSVAYRELARCWLRLGQSEKARPILIKGRQVATNKSDLQVIKDIEQLLRELPPAP
;
A
#
# COMPACT_ATOMS: atom_id res chain seq x y z
N MET A 1 -10.67 15.36 1.52
CA MET A 1 -9.86 14.32 2.19
C MET A 1 -9.23 14.92 3.45
N PRO A 2 -9.17 14.19 4.56
CA PRO A 2 -8.48 14.69 5.76
C PRO A 2 -6.99 14.90 5.47
N SER A 3 -6.43 15.93 6.11
CA SER A 3 -5.00 16.17 6.02
C SER A 3 -4.21 15.19 6.88
N GLU A 4 -2.89 15.18 6.71
CA GLU A 4 -2.01 14.38 7.55
C GLU A 4 -2.25 14.66 9.04
N GLU A 5 -2.34 15.93 9.42
CA GLU A 5 -2.57 16.32 10.82
C GLU A 5 -3.90 15.81 11.35
N GLU A 6 -4.98 15.94 10.54
CA GLU A 6 -6.30 15.45 10.93
C GLU A 6 -6.32 13.95 11.11
N LEU A 7 -5.66 13.21 10.19
CA LEU A 7 -5.58 11.75 10.28
C LEU A 7 -4.80 11.32 11.53
N LEU A 8 -3.70 12.01 11.85
CA LEU A 8 -2.93 11.70 13.04
C LEU A 8 -3.73 11.94 14.32
N GLU A 9 -4.53 13.01 14.36
CA GLU A 9 -5.42 13.27 15.49
C GLU A 9 -6.47 12.17 15.64
N LEU A 10 -7.10 11.75 14.54
CA LEU A 10 -8.08 10.67 14.57
C LEU A 10 -7.46 9.35 15.02
N LEU A 11 -6.22 9.09 14.63
CA LEU A 11 -5.50 7.88 15.02
C LEU A 11 -5.11 7.87 16.49
N GLU A 12 -5.00 9.03 17.15
CA GLU A 12 -4.79 9.08 18.59
C GLU A 12 -5.97 8.46 19.33
N GLU A 13 -7.18 8.67 18.83
CA GLU A 13 -8.41 8.13 19.43
C GLU A 13 -8.66 6.68 19.01
N ASP A 14 -8.30 6.32 17.78
CA ASP A 14 -8.53 4.98 17.24
C ASP A 14 -7.30 4.49 16.48
N PRO A 15 -6.24 4.07 17.21
CA PRO A 15 -4.96 3.71 16.58
C PRO A 15 -5.02 2.45 15.72
N ASP A 16 -6.04 1.61 15.89
CA ASP A 16 -6.16 0.35 15.15
C ASP A 16 -7.16 0.43 13.99
N ASP A 17 -7.57 1.63 13.61
CA ASP A 17 -8.42 1.83 12.45
C ASP A 17 -7.57 1.74 11.17
N PHE A 18 -7.71 0.61 10.44
CA PHE A 18 -6.89 0.40 9.25
C PHE A 18 -7.22 1.38 8.14
N MET A 19 -8.45 1.87 8.05
CA MET A 19 -8.82 2.86 7.03
C MET A 19 -8.13 4.20 7.26
N LEU A 20 -7.98 4.60 8.53
CA LEU A 20 -7.23 5.81 8.86
C LEU A 20 -5.75 5.64 8.54
N ARG A 21 -5.19 4.45 8.81
CA ARG A 21 -3.78 4.15 8.46
C ARG A 21 -3.59 4.19 6.94
N TYR A 22 -4.53 3.61 6.21
CA TYR A 22 -4.48 3.66 4.75
C TYR A 22 -4.56 5.10 4.24
N GLY A 23 -5.48 5.90 4.78
CA GLY A 23 -5.61 7.31 4.44
C GLY A 23 -4.33 8.08 4.70
N LEU A 24 -3.67 7.82 5.83
CA LEU A 24 -2.38 8.43 6.16
C LEU A 24 -1.31 8.06 5.13
N GLY A 25 -1.26 6.79 4.73
CA GLY A 25 -0.35 6.34 3.69
C GLY A 25 -0.57 7.08 2.38
N MET A 26 -1.83 7.28 1.99
CA MET A 26 -2.16 8.01 0.78
C MET A 26 -1.75 9.48 0.86
N GLU A 27 -1.92 10.12 2.02
CA GLU A 27 -1.46 11.50 2.21
C GLU A 27 0.06 11.60 2.14
N TYR A 28 0.78 10.69 2.77
CA TYR A 28 2.23 10.65 2.66
C TYR A 28 2.67 10.44 1.21
N PHE A 29 2.03 9.52 0.50
CA PHE A 29 2.34 9.27 -0.91
C PHE A 29 2.15 10.52 -1.76
N ARG A 30 1.04 11.22 -1.56
CA ARG A 30 0.73 12.45 -2.29
C ARG A 30 1.79 13.52 -2.02
N GLY A 31 2.31 13.59 -0.79
CA GLY A 31 3.37 14.51 -0.40
C GLY A 31 4.77 14.01 -0.75
N GLU A 32 4.88 12.91 -1.48
CA GLU A 32 6.15 12.29 -1.86
C GLU A 32 7.01 11.85 -0.66
N LYS A 33 6.36 11.60 0.46
CA LYS A 33 7.00 11.04 1.66
C LYS A 33 6.89 9.52 1.62
N TYR A 34 7.60 8.92 0.67
CA TYR A 34 7.41 7.51 0.35
C TYR A 34 7.81 6.56 1.48
N ALA A 35 8.87 6.87 2.22
CA ALA A 35 9.28 6.02 3.35
C ALA A 35 8.21 6.02 4.45
N ASP A 36 7.62 7.19 4.73
CA ASP A 36 6.54 7.30 5.70
C ASP A 36 5.28 6.56 5.19
N ALA A 37 5.02 6.66 3.88
CA ALA A 37 3.90 5.93 3.28
C ALA A 37 4.08 4.42 3.40
N VAL A 38 5.29 3.91 3.21
CA VAL A 38 5.60 2.49 3.40
C VAL A 38 5.17 2.05 4.80
N ALA A 39 5.59 2.78 5.83
CA ALA A 39 5.26 2.43 7.21
C ALA A 39 3.75 2.41 7.44
N ALA A 40 3.03 3.41 6.91
CA ALA A 40 1.57 3.50 7.06
C ALA A 40 0.86 2.35 6.35
N PHE A 41 1.26 2.00 5.13
CA PHE A 41 0.65 0.90 4.40
C PHE A 41 0.99 -0.46 5.01
N GLU A 42 2.21 -0.63 5.51
CA GLU A 42 2.56 -1.86 6.25
C GLU A 42 1.70 -2.03 7.49
N HIS A 43 1.45 -0.94 8.21
CA HIS A 43 0.57 -0.97 9.37
C HIS A 43 -0.87 -1.33 8.96
N THR A 44 -1.35 -0.76 7.85
CA THR A 44 -2.67 -1.09 7.30
C THR A 44 -2.79 -2.61 7.07
N ILE A 45 -1.78 -3.21 6.45
CA ILE A 45 -1.78 -4.64 6.12
C ILE A 45 -1.75 -5.49 7.40
N ARG A 46 -0.99 -5.07 8.41
CA ARG A 46 -0.98 -5.79 9.70
C ARG A 46 -2.35 -5.80 10.35
N LEU A 47 -3.08 -4.67 10.26
CA LEU A 47 -4.41 -4.55 10.85
C LEU A 47 -5.48 -5.25 10.01
N GLN A 48 -5.33 -5.25 8.69
CA GLN A 48 -6.31 -5.80 7.78
C GLN A 48 -5.59 -6.51 6.62
N PRO A 49 -5.15 -7.76 6.82
CA PRO A 49 -4.33 -8.46 5.81
C PRO A 49 -5.00 -8.75 4.48
N ASP A 50 -6.33 -8.66 4.40
CA ASP A 50 -7.07 -8.89 3.16
C ASP A 50 -7.47 -7.60 2.44
N TYR A 51 -6.90 -6.46 2.86
CA TYR A 51 -7.18 -5.19 2.20
C TYR A 51 -6.25 -5.03 1.00
N SER A 52 -6.70 -5.55 -0.15
CA SER A 52 -5.85 -5.73 -1.33
C SER A 52 -5.23 -4.44 -1.86
N VAL A 53 -5.96 -3.32 -1.80
CA VAL A 53 -5.43 -2.04 -2.32
C VAL A 53 -4.18 -1.59 -1.58
N ALA A 54 -4.03 -1.96 -0.30
CA ALA A 54 -2.84 -1.55 0.47
C ALA A 54 -1.57 -2.20 -0.08
N TYR A 55 -1.66 -3.43 -0.59
CA TYR A 55 -0.50 -4.08 -1.22
C TYR A 55 -0.08 -3.36 -2.49
N ARG A 56 -1.04 -2.97 -3.32
CA ARG A 56 -0.75 -2.22 -4.54
C ARG A 56 -0.05 -0.90 -4.20
N GLU A 57 -0.58 -0.16 -3.23
CA GLU A 57 -0.02 1.13 -2.86
C GLU A 57 1.34 0.99 -2.17
N LEU A 58 1.53 -0.03 -1.33
CA LEU A 58 2.83 -0.30 -0.72
C LEU A 58 3.89 -0.59 -1.80
N ALA A 59 3.53 -1.41 -2.79
CA ALA A 59 4.45 -1.71 -3.88
C ALA A 59 4.81 -0.45 -4.67
N ARG A 60 3.84 0.42 -4.91
CA ARG A 60 4.08 1.70 -5.58
C ARG A 60 5.09 2.56 -4.81
N CYS A 61 5.02 2.55 -3.48
CA CYS A 61 5.99 3.25 -2.64
C CYS A 61 7.40 2.71 -2.86
N TRP A 62 7.56 1.38 -2.82
CA TRP A 62 8.87 0.77 -3.04
C TRP A 62 9.42 1.10 -4.43
N LEU A 63 8.56 1.13 -5.45
CA LEU A 63 8.97 1.49 -6.80
C LEU A 63 9.43 2.95 -6.88
N ARG A 64 8.73 3.85 -6.19
CA ARG A 64 9.15 5.26 -6.12
C ARG A 64 10.47 5.44 -5.39
N LEU A 65 10.79 4.54 -4.47
CA LEU A 65 12.07 4.52 -3.75
C LEU A 65 13.16 3.77 -4.52
N GLY A 66 12.87 3.28 -5.73
CA GLY A 66 13.84 2.55 -6.55
C GLY A 66 14.11 1.13 -6.04
N GLN A 67 13.22 0.56 -5.25
CA GLN A 67 13.39 -0.74 -4.61
C GLN A 67 12.51 -1.80 -5.26
N SER A 68 12.76 -2.09 -6.54
CA SER A 68 11.94 -3.05 -7.31
C SER A 68 11.86 -4.43 -6.66
N GLU A 69 12.96 -4.88 -6.06
CA GLU A 69 13.00 -6.23 -5.47
C GLU A 69 12.22 -6.31 -4.15
N LYS A 70 11.98 -5.19 -3.48
CA LYS A 70 11.08 -5.14 -2.34
C LYS A 70 9.62 -5.10 -2.80
N ALA A 71 9.34 -4.48 -3.94
CA ALA A 71 8.00 -4.41 -4.50
C ALA A 71 7.50 -5.77 -4.98
N ARG A 72 8.37 -6.60 -5.56
CA ARG A 72 7.99 -7.87 -6.19
C ARG A 72 7.20 -8.81 -5.28
N PRO A 73 7.69 -9.19 -4.08
CA PRO A 73 6.93 -10.09 -3.21
C PRO A 73 5.62 -9.48 -2.73
N ILE A 74 5.58 -8.15 -2.55
CA ILE A 74 4.36 -7.45 -2.14
C ILE A 74 3.31 -7.54 -3.25
N LEU A 75 3.71 -7.38 -4.51
CA LEU A 75 2.81 -7.51 -5.64
C LEU A 75 2.28 -8.93 -5.79
N ILE A 76 3.14 -9.93 -5.62
CA ILE A 76 2.74 -11.33 -5.71
C ILE A 76 1.70 -11.65 -4.62
N LYS A 77 1.97 -11.24 -3.39
CA LYS A 77 1.04 -11.44 -2.27
C LYS A 77 -0.27 -10.68 -2.49
N GLY A 78 -0.16 -9.42 -2.92
CA GLY A 78 -1.33 -8.60 -3.19
C GLY A 78 -2.21 -9.17 -4.29
N ARG A 79 -1.62 -9.75 -5.34
CA ARG A 79 -2.39 -10.41 -6.40
C ARG A 79 -3.19 -11.58 -5.86
N GLN A 80 -2.59 -12.37 -4.97
CA GLN A 80 -3.27 -13.50 -4.33
C GLN A 80 -4.45 -13.00 -3.48
N VAL A 81 -4.22 -11.97 -2.66
CA VAL A 81 -5.26 -11.39 -1.81
C VAL A 81 -6.39 -10.83 -2.68
N ALA A 82 -6.06 -10.07 -3.72
CA ALA A 82 -7.04 -9.48 -4.61
C ALA A 82 -7.85 -10.54 -5.35
N THR A 83 -7.19 -11.63 -5.77
CA THR A 83 -7.86 -12.75 -6.44
C THR A 83 -8.87 -13.41 -5.51
N ASN A 84 -8.49 -13.64 -4.25
CA ASN A 84 -9.39 -14.24 -3.25
C ASN A 84 -10.62 -13.37 -2.99
N LYS A 85 -10.47 -12.06 -3.15
CA LYS A 85 -11.55 -11.09 -2.91
C LYS A 85 -12.27 -10.68 -4.20
N SER A 86 -11.83 -11.18 -5.33
CA SER A 86 -12.36 -10.80 -6.66
C SER A 86 -12.25 -9.30 -6.94
N ASP A 87 -11.18 -8.68 -6.47
CA ASP A 87 -10.90 -7.25 -6.71
C ASP A 87 -10.25 -7.10 -8.07
N LEU A 88 -11.05 -7.13 -9.13
CA LEU A 88 -10.56 -7.19 -10.51
C LEU A 88 -9.66 -6.03 -10.89
N GLN A 89 -9.97 -4.81 -10.46
CA GLN A 89 -9.17 -3.64 -10.79
C GLN A 89 -7.78 -3.73 -10.14
N VAL A 90 -7.74 -4.17 -8.88
CA VAL A 90 -6.47 -4.33 -8.16
C VAL A 90 -5.62 -5.41 -8.83
N ILE A 91 -6.24 -6.52 -9.24
CA ILE A 91 -5.54 -7.60 -9.98
C ILE A 91 -4.90 -7.03 -11.25
N LYS A 92 -5.66 -6.28 -12.05
CA LYS A 92 -5.15 -5.68 -13.29
C LYS A 92 -3.99 -4.75 -13.03
N ASP A 93 -4.12 -3.88 -12.04
CA ASP A 93 -3.07 -2.91 -11.70
C ASP A 93 -1.80 -3.61 -11.25
N ILE A 94 -1.94 -4.64 -10.40
CA ILE A 94 -0.80 -5.41 -9.90
C ILE A 94 -0.11 -6.17 -11.03
N GLU A 95 -0.88 -6.80 -11.91
CA GLU A 95 -0.31 -7.52 -13.04
C GLU A 95 0.44 -6.59 -13.98
N GLN A 96 -0.07 -5.39 -14.18
CA GLN A 96 0.62 -4.37 -14.98
C GLN A 96 1.95 -3.97 -14.32
N LEU A 97 1.94 -3.73 -13.01
CA LEU A 97 3.15 -3.39 -12.26
C LEU A 97 4.19 -4.53 -12.32
N LEU A 98 3.74 -5.78 -12.20
CA LEU A 98 4.64 -6.92 -12.31
C LEU A 98 5.28 -7.02 -13.69
N ARG A 99 4.53 -6.74 -14.76
CA ARG A 99 5.07 -6.74 -16.12
C ARG A 99 6.12 -5.65 -16.34
N GLU A 100 5.99 -4.53 -15.63
CA GLU A 100 6.91 -3.40 -15.75
C GLU A 100 8.19 -3.56 -14.94
N LEU A 101 8.22 -4.52 -14.01
CA LEU A 101 9.42 -4.74 -13.20
C LEU A 101 10.55 -5.31 -14.04
N PRO A 102 11.83 -4.93 -13.74
CA PRO A 102 12.95 -5.58 -14.36
C PRO A 102 13.00 -7.06 -13.96
N PRO A 103 13.64 -7.92 -14.78
CA PRO A 103 13.80 -9.33 -14.41
C PRO A 103 14.50 -9.46 -13.07
N ALA A 104 14.14 -10.51 -12.29
CA ALA A 104 14.82 -10.79 -11.03
C ALA A 104 16.29 -11.10 -11.28
N PRO A 105 17.22 -10.67 -10.39
CA PRO A 105 18.65 -10.94 -10.54
C PRO A 105 18.97 -12.42 -10.42
#